data_efdfaa1452e58a39b8d590cc8a7be9bf
#
_entry.id   efdfaa1452e58a39b8d590cc8a7be9bf
#
_cell.length_a   1.000
_cell.length_b   1.000
_cell.length_c   1.000
_cell.angle_alpha   90.00
_cell.angle_beta   90.00
_cell.angle_gamma   90.00
#
_symmetry.space_group_name_H-M   'P 1'
#
loop_
_entity.id
_entity.type
_entity.pdbx_description
1 polymer ?
#
loop_
_entity_poly.entity_id
_entity_poly.type
_entity_poly.pdbx_seq_one_letter_code
_entity_poly.pdbx_strand_id
1 'polypeptide(L)'
;MTIDAFAPIPPEWTNKAIHAREFCCPTCYSSSLEATQVWINRRSPVITEEYRRKWQEFYHCQCGCVWWAWSSDRPPSNFTSQ
;
A
#
# COMPACT_ATOMS: atom_id res chain seq x y z
N MET A 1 -6.19 -9.29 16.80
CA MET A 1 -7.18 -8.33 16.28
C MET A 1 -7.05 -8.21 14.77
N THR A 2 -8.13 -8.31 14.10
CA THR A 2 -8.14 -8.21 12.63
C THR A 2 -8.19 -6.74 12.21
N ILE A 3 -7.32 -6.35 11.30
CA ILE A 3 -7.31 -5.00 10.76
C ILE A 3 -8.01 -5.00 9.42
N ASP A 4 -9.01 -4.15 9.30
CA ASP A 4 -9.74 -4.00 8.06
C ASP A 4 -8.92 -3.17 7.07
N ALA A 5 -8.50 -3.80 5.98
CA ALA A 5 -7.72 -3.12 4.95
C ALA A 5 -8.47 -1.95 4.31
N PHE A 6 -9.78 -1.90 4.46
CA PHE A 6 -10.61 -0.84 3.90
C PHE A 6 -11.23 0.05 4.95
N ALA A 7 -10.63 0.11 6.13
CA ALA A 7 -11.13 0.94 7.21
C ALA A 7 -11.30 2.40 6.75
N PRO A 8 -12.36 3.08 7.17
CA PRO A 8 -12.60 4.46 6.76
C PRO A 8 -11.57 5.44 7.30
N ILE A 9 -10.90 5.09 8.38
CA ILE A 9 -9.88 5.94 8.99
C ILE A 9 -8.53 5.24 8.81
N PRO A 10 -7.53 5.96 8.28
CA PRO A 10 -6.21 5.33 8.10
C PRO A 10 -5.63 4.90 9.44
N PRO A 11 -5.10 3.69 9.52
CA PRO A 11 -4.41 3.23 10.73
C PRO A 11 -3.21 4.12 11.03
N GLU A 12 -2.88 4.22 12.30
CA GLU A 12 -1.80 5.08 12.75
C GLU A 12 -0.45 4.73 12.11
N TRP A 13 -0.21 3.45 11.87
CA TRP A 13 1.06 3.02 11.29
C TRP A 13 1.29 3.58 9.87
N THR A 14 0.24 3.98 9.16
CA THR A 14 0.38 4.55 7.82
C THR A 14 1.11 5.89 7.83
N ASN A 15 1.18 6.56 8.97
CA ASN A 15 1.87 7.85 9.09
C ASN A 15 3.38 7.74 8.86
N LYS A 16 3.92 6.54 8.98
CA LYS A 16 5.34 6.30 8.80
C LYS A 16 5.69 5.80 7.41
N ALA A 17 4.71 5.69 6.53
CA ALA A 17 4.90 5.07 5.23
C ALA A 17 5.81 5.88 4.33
N ILE A 18 6.73 5.20 3.66
CA ILE A 18 7.60 5.77 2.65
C ILE A 18 7.09 5.35 1.27
N HIS A 19 7.21 6.25 0.31
CA HIS A 19 6.81 5.94 -1.05
C HIS A 19 7.82 4.98 -1.68
N ALA A 20 7.39 3.76 -1.96
CA ALA A 20 8.23 2.76 -2.61
C ALA A 20 8.25 3.00 -4.12
N ARG A 21 9.43 2.93 -4.72
CA ARG A 21 9.56 3.11 -6.17
C ARG A 21 8.94 1.96 -6.95
N GLU A 22 9.10 0.76 -6.41
CA GLU A 22 8.50 -0.44 -6.98
C GLU A 22 7.43 -0.93 -6.02
N PHE A 23 6.57 -1.81 -6.50
CA PHE A 23 5.49 -2.31 -5.66
C PHE A 23 6.00 -3.40 -4.72
N CYS A 24 6.94 -3.05 -3.87
CA CYS A 24 7.54 -3.95 -2.89
C CYS A 24 8.16 -3.15 -1.76
N CYS A 25 8.51 -3.83 -0.67
CA CYS A 25 9.16 -3.17 0.46
C CYS A 25 10.49 -2.57 0.04
N PRO A 26 10.73 -1.27 0.27
CA PRO A 26 11.99 -0.64 -0.13
C PRO A 26 13.18 -1.06 0.71
N THR A 27 12.96 -1.73 1.83
CA THR A 27 14.03 -2.16 2.74
C THR A 27 14.47 -3.58 2.46
N CYS A 28 13.53 -4.53 2.42
CA CYS A 28 13.87 -5.94 2.26
C CYS A 28 13.40 -6.52 0.92
N TYR A 29 12.74 -5.72 0.09
CA TYR A 29 12.25 -6.11 -1.23
C TYR A 29 11.21 -7.22 -1.24
N SER A 30 10.59 -7.49 -0.09
CA SER A 30 9.48 -8.44 -0.04
C SER A 30 8.27 -7.84 -0.76
N SER A 31 7.49 -8.71 -1.40
CA SER A 31 6.29 -8.26 -2.10
C SER A 31 5.20 -7.81 -1.13
N SER A 32 4.18 -7.17 -1.67
CA SER A 32 3.03 -6.76 -0.87
C SER A 32 2.33 -7.94 -0.20
N LEU A 33 2.47 -9.14 -0.76
CA LEU A 33 1.88 -10.35 -0.20
C LEU A 33 2.53 -10.77 1.12
N GLU A 34 3.72 -10.26 1.40
CA GLU A 34 4.45 -10.55 2.64
C GLU A 34 4.13 -9.56 3.75
N ALA A 35 3.29 -8.57 3.48
CA ALA A 35 2.95 -7.56 4.47
C ALA A 35 2.11 -8.15 5.61
N THR A 36 2.38 -7.70 6.82
CA THR A 36 1.61 -8.13 7.99
C THR A 36 0.31 -7.35 8.13
N GLN A 37 0.29 -6.11 7.62
CA GLN A 37 -0.88 -5.26 7.66
C GLN A 37 -0.99 -4.50 6.36
N VAL A 38 -2.22 -4.20 5.97
CA VAL A 38 -2.51 -3.50 4.71
C VAL A 38 -3.62 -2.48 4.96
N TRP A 39 -3.49 -1.31 4.34
CA TRP A 39 -4.58 -0.35 4.29
C TRP A 39 -4.64 0.26 2.91
N ILE A 40 -5.80 0.20 2.28
CA ILE A 40 -6.00 0.72 0.93
C ILE A 40 -6.92 1.93 1.02
N ASN A 41 -6.41 3.08 0.55
CA ASN A 41 -7.19 4.30 0.54
C ASN A 41 -8.18 4.26 -0.61
N ARG A 42 -9.45 4.18 -0.28
CA ARG A 42 -10.52 4.16 -1.29
C ARG A 42 -11.41 5.39 -1.25
N ARG A 43 -11.14 6.33 -0.36
CA ARG A 43 -12.00 7.49 -0.17
C ARG A 43 -11.41 8.79 -0.67
N SER A 44 -10.10 8.90 -0.69
CA SER A 44 -9.43 10.15 -1.01
C SER A 44 -8.32 9.91 -2.02
N PRO A 45 -8.65 9.89 -3.30
CA PRO A 45 -7.61 9.75 -4.30
C PRO A 45 -6.69 10.97 -4.30
N VAL A 46 -5.44 10.73 -4.65
CA VAL A 46 -4.49 11.80 -4.86
C VAL A 46 -4.63 12.28 -6.30
N ILE A 47 -4.71 13.58 -6.47
CA ILE A 47 -4.75 14.17 -7.82
C ILE A 47 -3.30 14.47 -8.21
N THR A 48 -2.84 13.82 -9.25
CA THR A 48 -1.47 14.00 -9.74
C THR A 48 -1.35 15.27 -10.60
N GLU A 49 -0.14 15.63 -10.95
CA GLU A 49 0.11 16.79 -11.82
C GLU A 49 -0.57 16.65 -13.18
N GLU A 50 -0.84 15.42 -13.59
CA GLU A 50 -1.53 15.14 -14.86
C GLU A 50 -3.05 15.16 -14.69
N TYR A 51 -3.55 15.62 -13.56
CA TYR A 51 -4.98 15.64 -13.24
C TYR A 51 -5.63 14.29 -13.25
N ARG A 52 -4.85 13.25 -12.95
CA ARG A 52 -5.36 11.88 -12.83
C ARG A 52 -5.57 11.53 -11.37
N ARG A 53 -6.63 10.78 -11.11
CA ARG A 53 -6.87 10.26 -9.77
C ARG A 53 -6.04 9.00 -9.60
N LYS A 54 -5.23 8.99 -8.56
CA LYS A 54 -4.46 7.79 -8.19
C LYS A 54 -4.76 7.43 -6.75
N TRP A 55 -4.78 6.15 -6.48
CA TRP A 55 -5.10 5.62 -5.16
C TRP A 55 -3.86 5.04 -4.53
N GLN A 56 -3.70 5.28 -3.23
CA GLN A 56 -2.55 4.79 -2.48
C GLN A 56 -2.88 3.48 -1.79
N GLU A 57 -1.93 2.57 -1.76
CA GLU A 57 -2.01 1.33 -0.98
C GLU A 57 -0.85 1.32 0.00
N PHE A 58 -1.15 1.09 1.26
CA PHE A 58 -0.18 1.13 2.35
C PHE A 58 0.04 -0.27 2.89
N TYR A 59 1.29 -0.60 3.15
CA TYR A 59 1.69 -1.92 3.60
C TYR A 59 2.66 -1.83 4.76
N HIS A 60 2.44 -2.67 5.76
CA HIS A 60 3.35 -2.81 6.88
C HIS A 60 4.10 -4.13 6.69
N CYS A 61 5.35 -4.05 6.26
CA CYS A 61 6.13 -5.23 5.96
C CYS A 61 6.56 -5.96 7.23
N GLN A 62 6.75 -7.26 7.11
CA GLN A 62 7.19 -8.08 8.23
C GLN A 62 8.55 -7.65 8.78
N CYS A 63 9.37 -6.96 7.98
CA CYS A 63 10.66 -6.46 8.45
C CYS A 63 10.54 -5.19 9.29
N GLY A 64 9.32 -4.67 9.45
CA GLY A 64 9.07 -3.45 10.22
C GLY A 64 8.95 -2.19 9.38
N CYS A 65 9.30 -2.23 8.12
CA CYS A 65 9.19 -1.08 7.24
C CYS A 65 7.74 -0.85 6.83
N VAL A 66 7.30 0.40 6.84
CA VAL A 66 5.99 0.77 6.35
C VAL A 66 6.18 1.50 5.03
N TRP A 67 5.49 1.06 4.00
CA TRP A 67 5.63 1.64 2.67
C TRP A 67 4.28 1.77 1.99
N TRP A 68 4.24 2.63 0.96
CA TRP A 68 3.04 2.76 0.15
C TRP A 68 3.42 2.87 -1.33
N ALA A 69 2.48 2.51 -2.18
CA ALA A 69 2.65 2.62 -3.62
C ALA A 69 1.29 2.90 -4.25
N TRP A 70 1.32 3.28 -5.52
CA TRP A 70 0.08 3.53 -6.24
C TRP A 70 -0.61 2.22 -6.59
N SER A 71 -1.93 2.19 -6.44
CA SER A 71 -2.70 0.99 -6.80
C SER A 71 -2.48 0.58 -8.25
N SER A 72 -2.27 1.56 -9.13
CA SER A 72 -2.07 1.27 -10.54
C SER A 72 -0.74 0.58 -10.83
N ASP A 73 0.19 0.62 -9.89
CA ASP A 73 1.51 -0.02 -10.05
C ASP A 73 1.53 -1.45 -9.53
N ARG A 74 0.41 -1.94 -9.01
CA ARG A 74 0.36 -3.31 -8.49
C ARG A 74 0.62 -4.31 -9.62
N PRO A 75 1.60 -5.22 -9.43
CA PRO A 75 1.89 -6.21 -10.46
C PRO A 75 0.72 -7.14 -10.73
N PRO A 76 0.53 -7.58 -11.96
CA PRO A 76 -0.55 -8.51 -12.28
C PRO A 76 -0.52 -9.78 -11.43
N SER A 77 0.64 -10.26 -11.04
CA SER A 77 0.78 -11.46 -10.22
C SER A 77 0.09 -11.31 -8.86
N ASN A 78 -0.07 -10.09 -8.36
CA ASN A 78 -0.72 -9.87 -7.08
C ASN A 78 -2.25 -9.96 -7.15
N PHE A 79 -2.79 -10.02 -8.35
CA PHE A 79 -4.22 -10.20 -8.53
C PHE A 79 -4.61 -11.65 -8.66
N THR A 80 -3.65 -12.51 -8.88
CA THR A 80 -3.97 -13.91 -9.10
C THR A 80 -4.21 -14.58 -7.78
N SER A 81 -5.40 -14.76 -7.51
CA SER A 81 -5.77 -15.57 -6.36
C SER A 81 -6.09 -16.96 -6.79
N GLN A 82 -5.92 -17.16 -7.99
CA GLN A 82 -6.37 -18.38 -8.56
C GLN A 82 -5.37 -19.43 -8.51
#